data_4d2e9ffd52de2d4720567506ec0f282e
#
_entry.id   4d2e9ffd52de2d4720567506ec0f282e
#
_cell.length_a   1.000
_cell.length_b   1.000
_cell.length_c   1.000
_cell.angle_alpha   90.00
_cell.angle_beta   90.00
_cell.angle_gamma   90.00
#
_symmetry.space_group_name_H-M   'P 1'
#
loop_
_entity.id
_entity.type
_entity.pdbx_description
1 polymer ?
#
loop_
_entity_poly.entity_id
_entity_poly.type
_entity_poly.pdbx_seq_one_letter_code
_entity_poly.pdbx_strand_id
1 'polypeptide(L)'
;MTYKDLPLEMRLKFFEEINPNGKQIIGVEPIKYDNHFEYQFGEDWKGFMNALDINRSELFQTNNSNISPKLLFRGHKEKGYKLLPSAFRNLDINTIRILKSGNGNGLIESDDFINFIEGMNAIGLHIEPESFEYINQLSDDKNRYSFDKYGDYAHGNMVKDLALAQHYGVPTRLLDFTLNPLVALFFATQGITTGPQSKENIGIWVIPEKLIEVVNENKFVERIFVNDFQNRNMVAQKAMFINYIKNRGTEPNLYADDKIKTLDQYLLSDLSNDQRQIVDKRIGKPMLFTLSHFCEREITKYLDLININWTTIQPDLDGVKKEVERRKRKRLLY
;
A
#
# COMPACT_ATOMS: atom_id res chain seq x y z
N MET A 1 -23.07 -15.68 17.06
CA MET A 1 -22.95 -14.23 17.36
C MET A 1 -21.61 -13.78 16.83
N THR A 2 -21.58 -12.98 15.79
CA THR A 2 -20.33 -12.47 15.21
C THR A 2 -19.92 -11.18 15.92
N TYR A 3 -18.69 -10.75 15.77
CA TYR A 3 -18.21 -9.45 16.28
C TYR A 3 -19.15 -8.29 15.87
N LYS A 4 -19.74 -8.35 14.67
CA LYS A 4 -20.67 -7.34 14.14
C LYS A 4 -21.97 -7.23 14.91
N ASP A 5 -22.40 -8.32 15.55
CA ASP A 5 -23.67 -8.40 16.30
C ASP A 5 -23.54 -7.83 17.73
N LEU A 6 -22.32 -7.46 18.17
CA LEU A 6 -22.07 -6.93 19.49
C LEU A 6 -22.41 -5.43 19.59
N PRO A 7 -22.91 -4.96 20.76
CA PRO A 7 -23.03 -3.54 21.02
C PRO A 7 -21.71 -2.78 20.82
N LEU A 8 -21.79 -1.53 20.39
CA LEU A 8 -20.59 -0.70 20.11
C LEU A 8 -19.59 -0.67 21.27
N GLU A 9 -20.07 -0.53 22.50
CA GLU A 9 -19.20 -0.52 23.70
C GLU A 9 -18.39 -1.80 23.85
N MET A 10 -18.98 -2.94 23.51
CA MET A 10 -18.28 -4.22 23.48
C MET A 10 -17.35 -4.33 22.29
N ARG A 11 -17.74 -3.84 21.12
CA ARG A 11 -16.90 -3.80 19.93
C ARG A 11 -15.65 -2.94 20.14
N LEU A 12 -15.77 -1.80 20.82
CA LEU A 12 -14.63 -0.94 21.15
C LEU A 12 -13.58 -1.64 22.01
N LYS A 13 -13.96 -2.63 22.83
CA LYS A 13 -13.01 -3.39 23.66
C LYS A 13 -12.13 -4.35 22.86
N PHE A 14 -12.50 -4.70 21.64
CA PHE A 14 -11.68 -5.54 20.76
C PHE A 14 -10.51 -4.77 20.10
N PHE A 15 -10.56 -3.44 20.13
CA PHE A 15 -9.53 -2.61 19.54
C PHE A 15 -8.76 -1.88 20.64
N GLU A 16 -7.46 -1.97 20.58
CA GLU A 16 -6.62 -1.15 21.43
C GLU A 16 -6.51 0.26 20.86
N GLU A 17 -6.50 1.22 21.74
CA GLU A 17 -6.32 2.61 21.35
C GLU A 17 -4.91 2.84 20.83
N ILE A 18 -4.80 3.33 19.62
CA ILE A 18 -3.54 3.82 19.08
C ILE A 18 -3.27 5.20 19.66
N ASN A 19 -2.20 5.31 20.41
CA ASN A 19 -1.85 6.51 21.14
C ASN A 19 -1.74 7.78 20.27
N PRO A 20 -1.16 7.73 19.04
CA PRO A 20 -0.98 8.95 18.24
C PRO A 20 -2.22 9.42 17.47
N ASN A 21 -3.43 8.89 17.73
CA ASN A 21 -4.64 9.27 16.99
C ASN A 21 -4.87 10.80 16.93
N GLY A 22 -4.16 11.50 16.05
CA GLY A 22 -4.16 12.95 15.89
C GLY A 22 -3.45 13.73 17.01
N LYS A 23 -2.67 13.06 17.88
CA LYS A 23 -1.80 13.65 18.88
C LYS A 23 -0.41 13.94 18.34
N GLN A 24 0.42 14.63 19.09
CA GLN A 24 1.83 14.83 18.76
C GLN A 24 2.59 13.52 18.65
N ILE A 25 3.52 13.47 17.68
CA ILE A 25 4.52 12.41 17.59
C ILE A 25 5.90 13.08 17.65
N ILE A 26 6.71 12.70 18.66
CA ILE A 26 8.04 13.31 18.89
C ILE A 26 7.98 14.84 18.90
N GLY A 27 6.93 15.40 19.51
CA GLY A 27 6.75 16.85 19.61
C GLY A 27 6.20 17.54 18.34
N VAL A 28 5.94 16.79 17.26
CA VAL A 28 5.39 17.34 16.02
C VAL A 28 3.87 17.27 16.05
N GLU A 29 3.22 18.44 15.94
CA GLU A 29 1.77 18.53 15.82
C GLU A 29 1.30 18.14 14.40
N PRO A 30 0.25 17.34 14.27
CA PRO A 30 -0.25 16.95 12.96
C PRO A 30 -1.10 18.05 12.32
N ILE A 31 -0.95 18.18 11.01
CA ILE A 31 -1.97 18.83 10.18
C ILE A 31 -3.11 17.82 9.99
N LYS A 32 -4.34 18.25 10.30
CA LYS A 32 -5.51 17.37 10.28
C LYS A 32 -6.26 17.53 8.96
N TYR A 33 -6.35 16.45 8.20
CA TYR A 33 -7.20 16.33 7.03
C TYR A 33 -8.39 15.40 7.31
N ASP A 34 -9.40 15.43 6.47
CA ASP A 34 -10.58 14.57 6.65
C ASP A 34 -10.21 13.07 6.59
N ASN A 35 -9.24 12.73 5.75
CA ASN A 35 -8.83 11.37 5.43
C ASN A 35 -7.49 10.93 6.04
N HIS A 36 -6.70 11.84 6.63
CA HIS A 36 -5.42 11.49 7.26
C HIS A 36 -4.91 12.59 8.20
N PHE A 37 -3.83 12.26 8.92
CA PHE A 37 -3.00 13.21 9.64
C PHE A 37 -1.65 13.35 8.95
N GLU A 38 -1.17 14.57 8.71
CA GLU A 38 0.18 14.81 8.15
C GLU A 38 1.12 15.35 9.22
N TYR A 39 2.24 14.67 9.43
CA TYR A 39 3.32 15.07 10.34
C TYR A 39 4.51 15.57 9.53
N GLN A 40 4.83 16.86 9.65
CA GLN A 40 5.89 17.50 8.87
C GLN A 40 7.14 17.70 9.72
N PHE A 41 8.20 16.95 9.44
CA PHE A 41 9.47 17.02 10.16
C PHE A 41 10.44 18.06 9.57
N GLY A 42 10.13 18.63 8.40
CA GLY A 42 11.04 19.59 7.73
C GLY A 42 12.42 18.98 7.46
N GLU A 43 13.47 19.54 8.06
CA GLU A 43 14.85 19.03 7.98
C GLU A 43 15.28 18.25 9.24
N ASP A 44 14.38 18.05 10.20
CA ASP A 44 14.67 17.24 11.40
C ASP A 44 14.62 15.73 11.08
N TRP A 45 15.65 15.25 10.39
CA TRP A 45 15.77 13.84 10.09
C TRP A 45 15.92 12.96 11.33
N LYS A 46 16.45 13.47 12.45
CA LYS A 46 16.59 12.71 13.70
C LYS A 46 15.24 12.53 14.38
N GLY A 47 14.44 13.59 14.47
CA GLY A 47 13.06 13.49 14.94
C GLY A 47 12.22 12.55 14.07
N PHE A 48 12.36 12.64 12.76
CA PHE A 48 11.72 11.73 11.82
C PHE A 48 12.12 10.26 12.04
N MET A 49 13.41 9.96 12.20
CA MET A 49 13.88 8.61 12.50
C MET A 49 13.40 8.11 13.87
N ASN A 50 13.36 8.98 14.88
CA ASN A 50 12.79 8.64 16.17
C ASN A 50 11.28 8.34 16.08
N ALA A 51 10.54 9.02 15.20
CA ALA A 51 9.13 8.74 14.96
C ALA A 51 8.89 7.37 14.30
N LEU A 52 9.87 6.83 13.60
CA LEU A 52 9.84 5.48 13.02
C LEU A 52 10.47 4.40 13.92
N ASP A 53 11.06 4.78 15.05
CA ASP A 53 11.69 3.84 16.00
C ASP A 53 10.63 3.21 16.92
N ILE A 54 10.55 1.88 16.89
CA ILE A 54 9.58 1.09 17.69
C ILE A 54 9.72 1.32 19.20
N ASN A 55 10.91 1.69 19.66
CA ASN A 55 11.18 1.88 21.10
C ASN A 55 11.00 3.32 21.57
N ARG A 56 10.94 4.28 20.66
CA ARG A 56 10.96 5.71 21.01
C ARG A 56 9.70 6.45 20.59
N SER A 57 8.98 5.95 19.62
CA SER A 57 7.83 6.65 19.06
C SER A 57 6.54 6.29 19.77
N GLU A 58 5.74 7.30 20.05
CA GLU A 58 4.35 7.16 20.49
C GLU A 58 3.50 6.39 19.49
N LEU A 59 3.95 6.34 18.22
CA LEU A 59 3.31 5.59 17.14
C LEU A 59 3.12 4.10 17.47
N PHE A 60 4.08 3.53 18.19
CA PHE A 60 4.07 2.10 18.55
C PHE A 60 3.58 1.82 19.97
N GLN A 61 3.16 2.86 20.70
CA GLN A 61 2.62 2.70 22.04
C GLN A 61 1.13 2.41 22.00
N THR A 62 0.70 1.46 22.83
CA THR A 62 -0.71 1.17 23.08
C THR A 62 -0.96 1.21 24.60
N ASN A 63 -2.23 1.24 24.98
CA ASN A 63 -2.59 1.14 26.40
C ASN A 63 -2.27 -0.24 27.01
N ASN A 64 -2.02 -1.25 26.19
CA ASN A 64 -1.60 -2.58 26.59
C ASN A 64 -0.13 -2.79 26.19
N SER A 65 0.76 -2.78 27.18
CA SER A 65 2.22 -2.89 26.98
C SER A 65 2.69 -4.19 26.31
N ASN A 66 1.80 -5.18 26.16
CA ASN A 66 2.14 -6.48 25.59
C ASN A 66 1.85 -6.60 24.10
N ILE A 67 1.21 -5.60 23.48
CA ILE A 67 0.80 -5.65 22.08
C ILE A 67 1.24 -4.37 21.39
N SER A 68 2.11 -4.50 20.40
CA SER A 68 2.42 -3.37 19.51
C SER A 68 1.36 -3.26 18.40
N PRO A 69 0.92 -2.05 18.04
CA PRO A 69 -0.01 -1.88 16.94
C PRO A 69 0.64 -2.39 15.65
N LYS A 70 -0.12 -3.16 14.90
CA LYS A 70 0.31 -3.56 13.55
C LYS A 70 0.07 -2.40 12.60
N LEU A 71 1.14 -1.85 12.07
CA LEU A 71 1.15 -0.73 11.16
C LEU A 71 1.71 -1.15 9.81
N LEU A 72 1.13 -0.62 8.76
CA LEU A 72 1.53 -0.82 7.38
C LEU A 72 2.21 0.45 6.89
N PHE A 73 3.39 0.30 6.30
CA PHE A 73 4.21 1.41 5.84
C PHE A 73 4.37 1.38 4.33
N ARG A 74 4.30 2.55 3.68
CA ARG A 74 4.61 2.71 2.26
C ARG A 74 5.40 3.99 2.04
N GLY A 75 6.59 3.85 1.45
CA GLY A 75 7.44 4.98 1.12
C GLY A 75 7.12 5.57 -0.24
N HIS A 76 7.03 6.90 -0.30
CA HIS A 76 6.87 7.68 -1.52
C HIS A 76 8.05 8.64 -1.69
N LYS A 77 8.62 8.68 -2.88
CA LYS A 77 9.72 9.61 -3.24
C LYS A 77 9.29 11.07 -3.17
N GLU A 78 8.03 11.32 -3.39
CA GLU A 78 7.40 12.64 -3.33
C GLU A 78 6.13 12.49 -2.49
N LYS A 79 5.94 13.38 -1.51
CA LYS A 79 4.78 13.37 -0.63
C LYS A 79 3.46 13.49 -1.38
N GLY A 80 3.48 14.13 -2.55
CA GLY A 80 2.33 14.34 -3.42
C GLY A 80 1.85 13.07 -4.15
N TYR A 81 2.62 11.97 -4.12
CA TYR A 81 2.18 10.71 -4.74
C TYR A 81 0.97 10.15 -3.99
N LYS A 82 -0.03 9.77 -4.77
CA LYS A 82 -1.28 9.26 -4.24
C LYS A 82 -1.17 7.78 -3.85
N LEU A 83 -1.90 7.38 -2.84
CA LEU A 83 -2.13 5.97 -2.51
C LEU A 83 -3.13 5.36 -3.52
N LEU A 84 -2.66 5.20 -4.76
CA LEU A 84 -3.43 4.66 -5.86
C LEU A 84 -2.64 3.53 -6.54
N PRO A 85 -3.26 2.33 -6.75
CA PRO A 85 -2.64 1.23 -7.48
C PRO A 85 -2.21 1.64 -8.89
N SER A 86 -1.19 0.96 -9.42
CA SER A 86 -0.64 1.26 -10.74
C SER A 86 -1.67 1.17 -11.87
N ALA A 87 -2.58 0.19 -11.80
CA ALA A 87 -3.65 0.02 -12.77
C ALA A 87 -4.62 1.22 -12.85
N PHE A 88 -4.71 2.01 -11.78
CA PHE A 88 -5.65 3.15 -11.71
C PHE A 88 -4.97 4.51 -11.86
N ARG A 89 -3.66 4.54 -12.12
CA ARG A 89 -2.93 5.77 -12.40
C ARG A 89 -3.12 6.18 -13.86
N ASN A 90 -3.21 7.48 -14.10
CA ASN A 90 -3.26 8.06 -15.45
C ASN A 90 -4.43 7.60 -16.33
N LEU A 91 -5.53 7.16 -15.74
CA LEU A 91 -6.74 6.84 -16.48
C LEU A 91 -7.34 8.11 -17.09
N ASP A 92 -7.72 8.02 -18.35
CA ASP A 92 -8.48 9.09 -19.00
C ASP A 92 -9.94 9.10 -18.52
N ILE A 93 -10.61 10.24 -18.77
CA ILE A 93 -11.98 10.47 -18.28
C ILE A 93 -12.99 9.49 -18.89
N ASN A 94 -12.78 9.00 -20.11
CA ASN A 94 -13.70 8.08 -20.77
C ASN A 94 -13.58 6.70 -20.12
N THR A 95 -12.35 6.26 -19.85
CA THR A 95 -12.09 5.03 -19.09
C THR A 95 -12.75 5.09 -17.72
N ILE A 96 -12.61 6.21 -16.98
CA ILE A 96 -13.26 6.38 -15.69
C ILE A 96 -14.80 6.31 -15.81
N ARG A 97 -15.38 6.90 -16.85
CA ARG A 97 -16.84 6.84 -17.09
C ARG A 97 -17.31 5.41 -17.40
N ILE A 98 -16.54 4.64 -18.16
CA ILE A 98 -16.82 3.23 -18.44
C ILE A 98 -16.78 2.43 -17.14
N LEU A 99 -15.78 2.67 -16.28
CA LEU A 99 -15.69 2.04 -14.97
C LEU A 99 -16.89 2.37 -14.08
N LYS A 100 -17.32 3.63 -14.04
CA LYS A 100 -18.50 4.10 -13.30
C LYS A 100 -19.80 3.43 -13.76
N SER A 101 -19.91 3.10 -15.03
CA SER A 101 -21.11 2.44 -15.59
C SER A 101 -21.26 0.98 -15.18
N GLY A 102 -20.30 0.43 -14.43
CA GLY A 102 -20.30 -0.97 -14.00
C GLY A 102 -19.82 -1.97 -15.07
N ASN A 103 -19.59 -1.50 -16.28
CA ASN A 103 -19.24 -2.36 -17.43
C ASN A 103 -17.72 -2.56 -17.63
N GLY A 104 -16.87 -2.00 -16.78
CA GLY A 104 -15.44 -1.95 -17.07
C GLY A 104 -14.48 -2.26 -15.93
N ASN A 105 -14.94 -2.62 -14.74
CA ASN A 105 -14.09 -2.72 -13.53
C ASN A 105 -12.97 -3.78 -13.60
N GLY A 106 -13.03 -4.72 -14.52
CA GLY A 106 -11.97 -5.71 -14.74
C GLY A 106 -11.12 -5.48 -15.98
N LEU A 107 -11.52 -4.58 -16.89
CA LEU A 107 -10.89 -4.43 -18.19
C LEU A 107 -9.52 -3.76 -18.14
N ILE A 108 -9.23 -2.95 -17.10
CA ILE A 108 -8.04 -2.08 -17.10
C ILE A 108 -6.74 -2.86 -16.92
N GLU A 109 -6.79 -3.93 -16.12
CA GLU A 109 -5.59 -4.72 -15.82
C GLU A 109 -5.69 -6.16 -16.30
N SER A 110 -6.90 -6.61 -16.70
CA SER A 110 -7.11 -8.01 -17.07
C SER A 110 -6.35 -8.39 -18.35
N ASP A 111 -6.35 -7.54 -19.37
CA ASP A 111 -5.67 -7.85 -20.63
C ASP A 111 -4.14 -7.93 -20.43
N ASP A 112 -3.56 -7.00 -19.68
CA ASP A 112 -2.13 -7.03 -19.36
C ASP A 112 -1.78 -8.25 -18.48
N PHE A 113 -2.64 -8.61 -17.54
CA PHE A 113 -2.45 -9.80 -16.70
C PHE A 113 -2.58 -11.10 -17.52
N ILE A 114 -3.59 -11.21 -18.41
CA ILE A 114 -3.75 -12.35 -19.30
C ILE A 114 -2.50 -12.53 -20.16
N ASN A 115 -2.04 -11.46 -20.83
CA ASN A 115 -0.84 -11.50 -21.66
C ASN A 115 0.40 -11.93 -20.85
N PHE A 116 0.51 -11.50 -19.59
CA PHE A 116 1.59 -11.91 -18.69
C PHE A 116 1.53 -13.40 -18.39
N ILE A 117 0.35 -13.94 -18.04
CA ILE A 117 0.18 -15.36 -17.74
C ILE A 117 0.38 -16.24 -18.99
N GLU A 118 -0.11 -15.81 -20.15
CA GLU A 118 0.17 -16.50 -21.43
C GLU A 118 1.67 -16.54 -21.74
N GLY A 119 2.38 -15.44 -21.48
CA GLY A 119 3.83 -15.38 -21.60
C GLY A 119 4.54 -16.33 -20.61
N MET A 120 4.10 -16.41 -19.37
CA MET A 120 4.62 -17.37 -18.38
C MET A 120 4.40 -18.80 -18.86
N ASN A 121 3.22 -19.12 -19.36
CA ASN A 121 2.89 -20.45 -19.90
C ASN A 121 3.79 -20.82 -21.08
N ALA A 122 4.01 -19.89 -21.99
CA ALA A 122 4.84 -20.11 -23.19
C ALA A 122 6.30 -20.49 -22.86
N ILE A 123 6.83 -20.03 -21.72
CA ILE A 123 8.19 -20.34 -21.25
C ILE A 123 8.23 -21.40 -20.16
N GLY A 124 7.07 -22.04 -19.87
CA GLY A 124 6.98 -23.17 -18.94
C GLY A 124 7.13 -22.79 -17.46
N LEU A 125 6.81 -21.57 -17.06
CA LEU A 125 6.77 -21.17 -15.65
C LEU A 125 5.53 -21.69 -14.96
N HIS A 126 5.62 -21.88 -13.66
CA HIS A 126 4.48 -22.27 -12.83
C HIS A 126 3.46 -21.13 -12.81
N ILE A 127 2.18 -21.49 -12.95
CA ILE A 127 1.03 -20.58 -12.86
C ILE A 127 0.06 -21.20 -11.87
N GLU A 128 -0.50 -20.37 -11.01
CA GLU A 128 -1.51 -20.81 -10.06
C GLU A 128 -2.80 -21.26 -10.77
N PRO A 129 -3.44 -22.36 -10.32
CA PRO A 129 -4.66 -22.88 -10.95
C PRO A 129 -5.78 -21.83 -11.11
N GLU A 130 -5.96 -20.98 -10.12
CA GLU A 130 -6.99 -19.94 -10.13
C GLU A 130 -6.75 -18.90 -11.25
N SER A 131 -5.48 -18.64 -11.60
CA SER A 131 -5.14 -17.77 -12.72
C SER A 131 -5.52 -18.40 -14.06
N PHE A 132 -5.32 -19.70 -14.22
CA PHE A 132 -5.77 -20.45 -15.39
C PHE A 132 -7.29 -20.49 -15.50
N GLU A 133 -7.98 -20.75 -14.40
CA GLU A 133 -9.45 -20.75 -14.38
C GLU A 133 -9.99 -19.39 -14.80
N TYR A 134 -9.41 -18.30 -14.28
CA TYR A 134 -9.78 -16.94 -14.64
C TYR A 134 -9.62 -16.69 -16.15
N ILE A 135 -8.51 -17.06 -16.74
CA ILE A 135 -8.23 -16.86 -18.18
C ILE A 135 -9.17 -17.69 -19.04
N ASN A 136 -9.39 -18.97 -18.71
CA ASN A 136 -10.29 -19.84 -19.44
C ASN A 136 -11.73 -19.31 -19.42
N GLN A 137 -12.14 -18.72 -18.32
CA GLN A 137 -13.47 -18.12 -18.20
C GLN A 137 -13.61 -16.85 -19.06
N LEU A 138 -12.54 -16.08 -19.23
CA LEU A 138 -12.52 -14.88 -20.07
C LEU A 138 -12.40 -15.18 -21.56
N SER A 139 -11.86 -16.36 -21.93
CA SER A 139 -11.72 -16.77 -23.32
C SER A 139 -13.06 -17.12 -23.99
N ASP A 140 -14.12 -17.33 -23.21
CA ASP A 140 -15.49 -17.45 -23.76
C ASP A 140 -16.02 -16.06 -24.11
N ASP A 141 -15.98 -15.70 -25.39
CA ASP A 141 -16.30 -14.37 -25.96
C ASP A 141 -17.62 -13.76 -25.47
N LYS A 142 -18.58 -14.59 -25.06
CA LYS A 142 -19.87 -14.14 -24.54
C LYS A 142 -19.80 -13.58 -23.12
N ASN A 143 -18.73 -13.89 -22.39
CA ASN A 143 -18.59 -13.58 -20.97
C ASN A 143 -17.45 -12.58 -20.67
N ARG A 144 -16.67 -12.18 -21.68
CA ARG A 144 -15.49 -11.31 -21.52
C ARG A 144 -15.75 -9.98 -20.82
N TYR A 145 -17.02 -9.55 -20.78
CA TYR A 145 -17.44 -8.28 -20.17
C TYR A 145 -18.42 -8.46 -19.01
N SER A 146 -18.73 -9.70 -18.61
CA SER A 146 -19.72 -10.02 -17.58
C SER A 146 -19.01 -10.45 -16.29
N PHE A 147 -18.47 -9.49 -15.56
CA PHE A 147 -17.78 -9.70 -14.28
C PHE A 147 -18.66 -10.19 -13.14
N ASP A 148 -19.98 -10.09 -13.26
CA ASP A 148 -20.93 -10.53 -12.24
C ASP A 148 -20.93 -12.05 -11.98
N LYS A 149 -20.40 -12.85 -12.93
CA LYS A 149 -20.29 -14.31 -12.79
C LYS A 149 -18.98 -14.79 -12.18
N TYR A 150 -17.93 -13.99 -12.25
CA TYR A 150 -16.58 -14.37 -11.82
C TYR A 150 -16.21 -13.62 -10.55
N GLY A 151 -17.02 -13.82 -9.53
CA GLY A 151 -16.74 -13.26 -8.22
C GLY A 151 -15.27 -13.43 -7.88
N ASP A 152 -14.62 -12.34 -7.58
CA ASP A 152 -13.31 -12.30 -6.93
C ASP A 152 -12.07 -12.39 -7.86
N TYR A 153 -11.93 -11.46 -8.81
CA TYR A 153 -10.61 -11.11 -9.33
C TYR A 153 -9.65 -10.80 -8.18
N ALA A 154 -8.43 -11.31 -8.28
CA ALA A 154 -7.42 -11.20 -7.23
C ALA A 154 -7.79 -11.94 -5.93
N HIS A 155 -8.34 -13.14 -6.03
CA HIS A 155 -8.64 -14.01 -4.89
C HIS A 155 -7.73 -15.23 -4.85
N GLY A 156 -7.71 -15.89 -3.69
CA GLY A 156 -6.97 -17.12 -3.50
C GLY A 156 -5.50 -17.01 -3.92
N ASN A 157 -5.00 -18.02 -4.60
CA ASN A 157 -3.61 -18.06 -5.05
C ASN A 157 -3.32 -17.21 -6.30
N MET A 158 -4.35 -16.79 -7.05
CA MET A 158 -4.18 -15.85 -8.19
C MET A 158 -3.42 -14.58 -7.79
N VAL A 159 -3.52 -14.17 -6.53
CA VAL A 159 -2.80 -13.02 -6.00
C VAL A 159 -1.28 -13.18 -6.09
N LYS A 160 -0.77 -14.41 -6.07
CA LYS A 160 0.67 -14.67 -6.21
C LYS A 160 1.14 -14.30 -7.61
N ASP A 161 0.38 -14.69 -8.63
CA ASP A 161 0.69 -14.35 -10.02
C ASP A 161 0.50 -12.87 -10.29
N LEU A 162 -0.50 -12.22 -9.66
CA LEU A 162 -0.66 -10.76 -9.73
C LEU A 162 0.52 -10.03 -9.06
N ALA A 163 0.97 -10.50 -7.91
CA ALA A 163 2.13 -9.92 -7.23
C ALA A 163 3.41 -10.12 -8.06
N LEU A 164 3.54 -11.26 -8.74
CA LEU A 164 4.63 -11.52 -9.66
C LEU A 164 4.57 -10.60 -10.89
N ALA A 165 3.40 -10.46 -11.50
CA ALA A 165 3.16 -9.54 -12.61
C ALA A 165 3.54 -8.10 -12.24
N GLN A 166 3.11 -7.63 -11.07
CA GLN A 166 3.48 -6.32 -10.54
C GLN A 166 4.98 -6.15 -10.35
N HIS A 167 5.66 -7.19 -9.86
CA HIS A 167 7.11 -7.18 -9.69
C HIS A 167 7.84 -6.94 -11.02
N TYR A 168 7.30 -7.48 -12.12
CA TYR A 168 7.79 -7.27 -13.49
C TYR A 168 7.22 -6.04 -14.18
N GLY A 169 6.49 -5.19 -13.48
CA GLY A 169 6.03 -3.89 -13.96
C GLY A 169 4.68 -3.90 -14.65
N VAL A 170 3.96 -5.02 -14.64
CA VAL A 170 2.58 -5.09 -15.13
C VAL A 170 1.69 -4.30 -14.17
N PRO A 171 0.85 -3.37 -14.65
CA PRO A 171 -0.05 -2.63 -13.79
C PRO A 171 -1.07 -3.54 -13.10
N THR A 172 -1.21 -3.41 -11.78
CA THR A 172 -2.19 -4.16 -11.00
C THR A 172 -2.94 -3.28 -10.02
N ARG A 173 -4.02 -3.79 -9.44
CA ARG A 173 -4.77 -3.13 -8.35
C ARG A 173 -4.15 -3.33 -6.96
N LEU A 174 -3.04 -4.03 -6.88
CA LEU A 174 -2.36 -4.24 -5.62
C LEU A 174 -1.55 -3.00 -5.21
N LEU A 175 -1.62 -2.65 -3.95
CA LEU A 175 -0.76 -1.64 -3.33
C LEU A 175 0.22 -2.34 -2.39
N ASP A 176 1.52 -2.16 -2.65
CA ASP A 176 2.58 -2.68 -1.80
C ASP A 176 2.66 -1.89 -0.51
N PHE A 177 2.73 -2.60 0.59
CA PHE A 177 3.09 -2.10 1.90
C PHE A 177 4.16 -2.98 2.50
N THR A 178 4.81 -2.50 3.53
CA THR A 178 5.74 -3.27 4.35
C THR A 178 5.41 -3.12 5.83
N LEU A 179 5.74 -4.15 6.61
CA LEU A 179 5.67 -4.09 8.07
C LEU A 179 6.92 -3.43 8.68
N ASN A 180 7.93 -3.10 7.86
CA ASN A 180 9.18 -2.50 8.30
C ASN A 180 9.26 -1.03 7.87
N PRO A 181 9.17 -0.05 8.80
CA PRO A 181 9.24 1.36 8.46
C PRO A 181 10.55 1.76 7.75
N LEU A 182 11.67 1.07 8.05
CA LEU A 182 12.95 1.38 7.42
C LEU A 182 13.03 0.87 5.97
N VAL A 183 12.28 -0.18 5.63
CA VAL A 183 12.11 -0.61 4.22
C VAL A 183 11.28 0.42 3.45
N ALA A 184 10.20 0.93 4.04
CA ALA A 184 9.44 2.02 3.44
C ALA A 184 10.30 3.27 3.23
N LEU A 185 11.11 3.62 4.23
CA LEU A 185 12.06 4.73 4.14
C LEU A 185 13.10 4.51 3.03
N PHE A 186 13.61 3.28 2.89
CA PHE A 186 14.51 2.95 1.79
C PHE A 186 13.86 3.23 0.43
N PHE A 187 12.63 2.78 0.21
CA PHE A 187 11.91 3.03 -1.04
C PHE A 187 11.61 4.53 -1.27
N ALA A 188 11.33 5.29 -0.21
CA ALA A 188 11.12 6.73 -0.30
C ALA A 188 12.38 7.47 -0.77
N THR A 189 13.57 6.98 -0.40
CA THR A 189 14.85 7.60 -0.75
C THR A 189 15.46 7.09 -2.07
N GLN A 190 14.85 6.09 -2.74
CA GLN A 190 15.38 5.58 -4.00
C GLN A 190 14.96 6.42 -5.20
N GLY A 191 15.93 6.95 -5.92
CA GLY A 191 15.73 7.67 -7.19
C GLY A 191 15.41 9.14 -7.04
N ILE A 192 15.70 9.74 -5.91
CA ILE A 192 15.86 11.19 -5.85
C ILE A 192 17.04 11.51 -6.77
N THR A 193 16.72 12.03 -7.93
CA THR A 193 17.74 12.57 -8.85
C THR A 193 18.19 13.88 -8.26
N THR A 194 19.48 14.02 -8.04
CA THR A 194 20.14 15.25 -7.65
C THR A 194 20.12 16.29 -8.77
N GLY A 195 18.96 16.51 -9.33
CA GLY A 195 18.70 17.55 -10.31
C GLY A 195 17.80 18.63 -9.68
N PRO A 196 17.83 19.85 -10.19
CA PRO A 196 17.01 20.94 -9.68
C PRO A 196 15.48 20.73 -9.83
N GLN A 197 15.06 19.56 -10.26
CA GLN A 197 13.65 19.25 -10.60
C GLN A 197 12.85 18.53 -9.52
N SER A 198 13.48 17.91 -8.51
CA SER A 198 12.76 17.25 -7.42
C SER A 198 12.88 18.08 -6.15
N LYS A 199 11.96 19.01 -5.95
CA LYS A 199 11.89 19.87 -4.76
C LYS A 199 10.90 19.38 -3.71
N GLU A 200 10.27 18.25 -3.92
CA GLU A 200 9.23 17.76 -3.01
C GLU A 200 9.81 16.92 -1.87
N ASN A 201 9.19 17.04 -0.71
CA ASN A 201 9.51 16.22 0.45
C ASN A 201 9.20 14.75 0.17
N ILE A 202 9.98 13.84 0.73
CA ILE A 202 9.62 12.41 0.77
C ILE A 202 8.43 12.20 1.71
N GLY A 203 7.67 11.14 1.48
CA GLY A 203 6.53 10.77 2.31
C GLY A 203 6.58 9.31 2.75
N ILE A 204 6.17 9.03 3.99
CA ILE A 204 5.89 7.68 4.46
C ILE A 204 4.45 7.65 4.93
N TRP A 205 3.65 6.89 4.22
CA TRP A 205 2.31 6.54 4.64
C TRP A 205 2.35 5.46 5.72
N VAL A 206 1.54 5.65 6.74
CA VAL A 206 1.34 4.72 7.85
C VAL A 206 -0.14 4.44 7.98
N ILE A 207 -0.53 3.18 7.81
CA ILE A 207 -1.93 2.75 7.90
C ILE A 207 -2.06 1.75 9.04
N PRO A 208 -2.91 2.00 10.03
CA PRO A 208 -3.24 0.99 11.02
C PRO A 208 -3.89 -0.24 10.34
N GLU A 209 -3.32 -1.43 10.55
CA GLU A 209 -3.83 -2.67 9.94
C GLU A 209 -5.31 -2.90 10.28
N LYS A 210 -5.68 -2.62 11.53
CA LYS A 210 -7.05 -2.76 12.05
C LYS A 210 -8.06 -1.86 11.34
N LEU A 211 -7.64 -0.75 10.76
CA LEU A 211 -8.51 0.10 9.96
C LEU A 211 -9.07 -0.66 8.77
N ILE A 212 -8.23 -1.47 8.09
CA ILE A 212 -8.66 -2.28 6.95
C ILE A 212 -9.68 -3.32 7.39
N GLU A 213 -9.49 -3.96 8.55
CA GLU A 213 -10.43 -4.96 9.07
C GLU A 213 -11.80 -4.33 9.37
N VAL A 214 -11.83 -3.15 10.00
CA VAL A 214 -13.09 -2.46 10.33
C VAL A 214 -13.84 -2.00 9.08
N VAL A 215 -13.13 -1.49 8.09
CA VAL A 215 -13.77 -1.00 6.86
C VAL A 215 -14.14 -2.11 5.90
N ASN A 216 -13.46 -3.25 5.94
CA ASN A 216 -13.74 -4.41 5.08
C ASN A 216 -15.15 -4.97 5.28
N GLU A 217 -15.82 -4.63 6.37
CA GLU A 217 -17.24 -4.96 6.59
C GLU A 217 -18.16 -4.42 5.49
N ASN A 218 -17.85 -3.24 4.95
CA ASN A 218 -18.69 -2.53 3.98
C ASN A 218 -17.91 -2.16 2.69
N LYS A 219 -16.61 -2.48 2.61
CA LYS A 219 -15.74 -2.09 1.50
C LYS A 219 -14.94 -3.28 1.01
N PHE A 220 -14.63 -3.23 -0.26
CA PHE A 220 -13.85 -4.26 -0.94
C PHE A 220 -12.35 -3.93 -0.91
N VAL A 221 -11.80 -3.77 0.29
CA VAL A 221 -10.36 -3.61 0.53
C VAL A 221 -9.90 -4.79 1.34
N GLU A 222 -8.99 -5.55 0.82
CA GLU A 222 -8.50 -6.76 1.46
C GLU A 222 -6.99 -6.68 1.68
N ARG A 223 -6.55 -7.13 2.85
CA ARG A 223 -5.16 -7.35 3.13
C ARG A 223 -4.76 -8.74 2.65
N ILE A 224 -3.74 -8.82 1.84
CA ILE A 224 -3.25 -10.04 1.26
C ILE A 224 -1.84 -10.32 1.75
N PHE A 225 -1.65 -11.48 2.38
CA PHE A 225 -0.36 -12.06 2.61
C PHE A 225 -0.05 -13.03 1.49
N VAL A 226 0.97 -12.75 0.72
CA VAL A 226 1.50 -13.73 -0.22
C VAL A 226 2.59 -14.50 0.52
N ASN A 227 2.23 -15.69 0.96
CA ASN A 227 3.19 -16.61 1.55
C ASN A 227 3.83 -17.42 0.42
N ASP A 228 4.87 -16.86 -0.19
CA ASP A 228 5.56 -17.56 -1.25
C ASP A 228 7.06 -17.67 -0.94
N PHE A 229 7.47 -18.88 -0.58
CA PHE A 229 8.89 -19.22 -0.42
C PHE A 229 9.69 -19.05 -1.73
N GLN A 230 9.02 -18.94 -2.87
CA GLN A 230 9.64 -18.74 -4.17
C GLN A 230 10.00 -17.27 -4.42
N ASN A 231 9.32 -16.31 -3.78
CA ASN A 231 9.63 -14.89 -3.92
C ASN A 231 10.42 -14.36 -2.72
N ARG A 232 11.73 -14.56 -2.75
CA ARG A 232 12.67 -14.09 -1.71
C ARG A 232 12.57 -12.58 -1.47
N ASN A 233 12.22 -11.80 -2.48
CA ASN A 233 12.11 -10.34 -2.39
C ASN A 233 10.98 -9.94 -1.46
N MET A 234 9.83 -10.63 -1.53
CA MET A 234 8.68 -10.35 -0.66
C MET A 234 9.01 -10.62 0.81
N VAL A 235 9.70 -11.72 1.09
CA VAL A 235 10.14 -12.06 2.44
C VAL A 235 11.12 -11.01 2.97
N ALA A 236 12.11 -10.63 2.16
CA ALA A 236 13.13 -9.64 2.52
C ALA A 236 12.52 -8.25 2.78
N GLN A 237 11.50 -7.88 2.03
CA GLN A 237 10.78 -6.63 2.18
C GLN A 237 9.74 -6.65 3.30
N LYS A 238 9.46 -7.81 3.93
CA LYS A 238 8.29 -8.00 4.79
C LYS A 238 7.02 -7.45 4.12
N ALA A 239 6.89 -7.77 2.82
CA ALA A 239 5.87 -7.21 1.96
C ALA A 239 4.47 -7.69 2.36
N MET A 240 3.53 -6.78 2.20
CA MET A 240 2.10 -7.03 2.32
C MET A 240 1.41 -6.26 1.21
N PHE A 241 0.37 -6.84 0.63
CA PHE A 241 -0.44 -6.15 -0.35
C PHE A 241 -1.78 -5.75 0.24
N ILE A 242 -2.25 -4.58 -0.15
CA ILE A 242 -3.65 -4.22 -0.04
C ILE A 242 -4.25 -4.38 -1.42
N ASN A 243 -5.18 -5.34 -1.55
CA ASN A 243 -6.04 -5.45 -2.72
C ASN A 243 -7.06 -4.32 -2.64
N TYR A 244 -6.93 -3.38 -3.56
CA TYR A 244 -7.78 -2.21 -3.63
C TYR A 244 -8.94 -2.47 -4.57
N ILE A 245 -10.13 -2.54 -4.02
CA ILE A 245 -11.36 -2.83 -4.74
C ILE A 245 -11.47 -4.29 -5.20
N LYS A 246 -11.99 -5.11 -4.31
CA LYS A 246 -12.50 -6.42 -4.65
C LYS A 246 -13.76 -6.23 -5.51
N ASN A 247 -13.74 -6.81 -6.67
CA ASN A 247 -14.71 -6.55 -7.73
C ASN A 247 -16.15 -6.84 -7.32
N ARG A 248 -17.00 -5.83 -7.26
CA ARG A 248 -18.44 -5.94 -7.51
C ARG A 248 -18.90 -4.70 -8.24
N GLY A 249 -19.34 -4.86 -9.44
CA GLY A 249 -19.57 -3.91 -10.52
C GLY A 249 -20.33 -2.60 -10.26
N THR A 250 -20.62 -2.21 -9.02
CA THR A 250 -21.35 -0.98 -8.74
C THR A 250 -20.99 -0.43 -7.37
N GLU A 251 -19.72 0.00 -7.20
CA GLU A 251 -19.32 0.75 -6.01
C GLU A 251 -19.37 2.26 -6.30
N PRO A 252 -20.52 2.92 -6.11
CA PRO A 252 -20.64 4.36 -6.41
C PRO A 252 -19.70 5.20 -5.55
N ASN A 253 -19.25 4.66 -4.42
CA ASN A 253 -18.45 5.36 -3.43
C ASN A 253 -16.94 5.36 -3.75
N LEU A 254 -16.51 4.62 -4.77
CA LEU A 254 -15.13 4.59 -5.23
C LEU A 254 -14.71 5.89 -5.90
N TYR A 255 -15.65 6.60 -6.48
CA TYR A 255 -15.38 7.77 -7.28
C TYR A 255 -15.72 9.06 -6.51
N ALA A 256 -14.83 10.03 -6.59
CA ALA A 256 -15.12 11.41 -6.25
C ALA A 256 -15.11 12.21 -7.55
N ASP A 257 -16.25 12.71 -7.97
CA ASP A 257 -16.44 13.35 -9.28
C ASP A 257 -16.00 12.41 -10.42
N ASP A 258 -15.05 12.85 -11.24
CA ASP A 258 -14.48 12.07 -12.33
C ASP A 258 -13.09 11.47 -11.98
N LYS A 259 -12.84 11.17 -10.71
CA LYS A 259 -11.56 10.59 -10.24
C LYS A 259 -11.81 9.41 -9.33
N ILE A 260 -10.89 8.44 -9.36
CA ILE A 260 -10.87 7.35 -8.39
C ILE A 260 -10.33 7.89 -7.06
N LYS A 261 -11.02 7.61 -5.96
CA LYS A 261 -10.57 7.95 -4.61
C LYS A 261 -9.25 7.23 -4.34
N THR A 262 -8.33 7.89 -3.65
CA THR A 262 -7.12 7.26 -3.12
C THR A 262 -7.47 6.32 -1.96
N LEU A 263 -6.59 5.38 -1.62
CA LEU A 263 -6.87 4.42 -0.55
C LEU A 263 -7.23 5.10 0.77
N ASP A 264 -6.50 6.13 1.17
CA ASP A 264 -6.76 6.90 2.38
C ASP A 264 -8.15 7.57 2.37
N GLN A 265 -8.55 8.14 1.23
CA GLN A 265 -9.90 8.69 1.03
C GLN A 265 -10.96 7.59 1.06
N TYR A 266 -10.71 6.48 0.39
CA TYR A 266 -11.65 5.36 0.29
C TYR A 266 -11.88 4.69 1.65
N LEU A 267 -10.82 4.47 2.44
CA LEU A 267 -10.92 3.86 3.77
C LEU A 267 -11.85 4.63 4.71
N LEU A 268 -11.87 5.96 4.62
CA LEU A 268 -12.64 6.80 5.53
C LEU A 268 -13.95 7.35 4.93
N SER A 269 -14.24 7.07 3.65
CA SER A 269 -15.51 7.44 3.05
C SER A 269 -16.63 6.51 3.58
N ASP A 270 -17.83 7.05 3.75
CA ASP A 270 -19.07 6.28 3.98
C ASP A 270 -19.02 5.28 5.16
N LEU A 271 -18.26 5.63 6.20
CA LEU A 271 -18.25 4.86 7.43
C LEU A 271 -19.59 5.00 8.16
N SER A 272 -20.11 3.88 8.67
CA SER A 272 -21.21 3.91 9.62
C SER A 272 -20.83 4.71 10.87
N ASN A 273 -21.82 5.16 11.64
CA ASN A 273 -21.56 5.88 12.89
C ASN A 273 -20.68 5.06 13.85
N ASP A 274 -20.91 3.76 13.93
CA ASP A 274 -20.16 2.84 14.79
C ASP A 274 -18.71 2.70 14.30
N GLN A 275 -18.51 2.49 12.98
CA GLN A 275 -17.17 2.41 12.40
C GLN A 275 -16.41 3.71 12.63
N ARG A 276 -17.05 4.87 12.43
CA ARG A 276 -16.44 6.18 12.67
C ARG A 276 -16.00 6.32 14.12
N GLN A 277 -16.86 5.93 15.08
CA GLN A 277 -16.47 5.97 16.50
C GLN A 277 -15.32 5.03 16.84
N ILE A 278 -15.27 3.83 16.23
CA ILE A 278 -14.16 2.89 16.43
C ILE A 278 -12.86 3.49 15.88
N VAL A 279 -12.90 4.06 14.66
CA VAL A 279 -11.74 4.73 14.06
C VAL A 279 -11.28 5.90 14.92
N ASP A 280 -12.18 6.82 15.26
CA ASP A 280 -11.80 8.05 15.96
C ASP A 280 -11.33 7.81 17.40
N LYS A 281 -11.86 6.80 18.08
CA LYS A 281 -11.55 6.55 19.51
C LYS A 281 -10.46 5.50 19.74
N ARG A 282 -10.21 4.61 18.77
CA ARG A 282 -9.35 3.44 18.99
C ARG A 282 -8.27 3.25 17.94
N ILE A 283 -8.63 3.22 16.67
CA ILE A 283 -7.73 2.76 15.60
C ILE A 283 -6.89 3.91 15.02
N GLY A 284 -7.49 5.08 14.87
CA GLY A 284 -6.87 6.22 14.19
C GLY A 284 -7.02 6.19 12.68
N LYS A 285 -6.79 7.36 12.08
CA LYS A 285 -6.78 7.57 10.63
C LYS A 285 -5.41 7.20 10.04
N PRO A 286 -5.30 7.00 8.73
CA PRO A 286 -4.02 7.00 8.04
C PRO A 286 -3.16 8.20 8.41
N MET A 287 -1.85 8.02 8.43
CA MET A 287 -0.89 9.09 8.73
C MET A 287 0.11 9.22 7.58
N LEU A 288 0.51 10.44 7.26
CA LEU A 288 1.57 10.76 6.32
C LEU A 288 2.70 11.48 7.06
N PHE A 289 3.87 10.86 7.10
CA PHE A 289 5.08 11.48 7.65
C PHE A 289 5.90 12.05 6.50
N THR A 290 6.26 13.32 6.58
CA THR A 290 7.03 13.99 5.53
C THR A 290 8.35 14.52 6.03
N LEU A 291 9.38 14.40 5.20
CA LEU A 291 10.73 14.86 5.48
C LEU A 291 11.31 15.53 4.24
N SER A 292 12.08 16.58 4.45
CA SER A 292 12.77 17.29 3.38
C SER A 292 13.72 16.36 2.62
N HIS A 293 13.72 16.44 1.30
CA HIS A 293 14.65 15.70 0.44
C HIS A 293 16.12 16.06 0.72
N PHE A 294 16.41 17.23 1.32
CA PHE A 294 17.77 17.60 1.74
C PHE A 294 18.38 16.63 2.76
N CYS A 295 17.54 15.89 3.49
CA CYS A 295 17.98 14.88 4.46
C CYS A 295 18.31 13.51 3.84
N GLU A 296 18.19 13.34 2.53
CA GLU A 296 18.41 12.05 1.85
C GLU A 296 19.79 11.47 2.13
N ARG A 297 20.82 12.34 2.16
CA ARG A 297 22.20 11.92 2.39
C ARG A 297 22.37 11.25 3.75
N GLU A 298 21.84 11.87 4.80
CA GLU A 298 21.93 11.39 6.18
C GLU A 298 21.15 10.06 6.32
N ILE A 299 19.93 10.00 5.78
CA ILE A 299 19.12 8.80 5.79
C ILE A 299 19.81 7.68 5.03
N THR A 300 20.32 7.95 3.84
CA THR A 300 20.96 6.92 3.02
C THR A 300 22.22 6.38 3.70
N LYS A 301 23.01 7.22 4.35
CA LYS A 301 24.14 6.76 5.18
C LYS A 301 23.69 5.89 6.34
N TYR A 302 22.63 6.29 7.02
CA TYR A 302 22.07 5.50 8.13
C TYR A 302 21.62 4.13 7.64
N LEU A 303 20.83 4.05 6.56
CA LEU A 303 20.33 2.80 5.99
C LEU A 303 21.48 1.88 5.54
N ASP A 304 22.55 2.43 4.97
CA ASP A 304 23.76 1.66 4.62
C ASP A 304 24.46 1.08 5.85
N LEU A 305 24.59 1.86 6.92
CA LEU A 305 25.21 1.39 8.17
C LEU A 305 24.45 0.21 8.81
N ILE A 306 23.14 0.20 8.68
CA ILE A 306 22.29 -0.92 9.18
C ILE A 306 22.00 -1.97 8.10
N ASN A 307 22.74 -1.91 6.98
CA ASN A 307 22.65 -2.87 5.87
C ASN A 307 21.26 -2.99 5.21
N ILE A 308 20.52 -1.88 5.14
CA ILE A 308 19.29 -1.78 4.34
C ILE A 308 19.65 -1.18 2.98
N ASN A 309 19.72 -2.03 1.97
CA ASN A 309 20.15 -1.70 0.61
C ASN A 309 19.48 -2.64 -0.40
N TRP A 310 19.71 -2.42 -1.71
CA TRP A 310 19.07 -3.25 -2.73
C TRP A 310 19.38 -4.74 -2.60
N THR A 311 20.59 -5.13 -2.21
CA THR A 311 20.96 -6.55 -2.09
C THR A 311 20.27 -7.26 -0.92
N THR A 312 19.86 -6.52 0.11
CA THR A 312 19.13 -7.07 1.26
C THR A 312 17.61 -7.01 1.09
N ILE A 313 17.11 -6.03 0.35
CA ILE A 313 15.66 -5.86 0.10
C ILE A 313 15.22 -6.66 -1.14
N GLN A 314 16.10 -6.80 -2.12
CA GLN A 314 15.91 -7.59 -3.32
C GLN A 314 17.09 -8.54 -3.50
N PRO A 315 17.10 -9.70 -2.82
CA PRO A 315 18.25 -10.61 -2.80
C PRO A 315 18.34 -11.48 -4.06
N ASP A 316 18.42 -10.84 -5.22
CA ASP A 316 18.60 -11.42 -6.55
C ASP A 316 19.59 -10.60 -7.38
N LEU A 317 19.86 -11.00 -8.62
CA LEU A 317 20.80 -10.32 -9.51
C LEU A 317 20.32 -8.91 -9.89
N ASP A 318 19.03 -8.68 -9.98
CA ASP A 318 18.47 -7.34 -10.23
C ASP A 318 18.74 -6.41 -9.05
N GLY A 319 18.59 -6.90 -7.82
CA GLY A 319 18.95 -6.14 -6.62
C GLY A 319 20.45 -5.81 -6.56
N VAL A 320 21.32 -6.77 -6.95
CA VAL A 320 22.76 -6.50 -7.09
C VAL A 320 23.01 -5.41 -8.13
N LYS A 321 22.40 -5.50 -9.32
CA LYS A 321 22.51 -4.47 -10.36
C LYS A 321 22.07 -3.11 -9.85
N LYS A 322 20.90 -3.03 -9.23
CA LYS A 322 20.37 -1.77 -8.66
C LYS A 322 21.31 -1.17 -7.60
N GLU A 323 21.92 -2.03 -6.76
CA GLU A 323 22.88 -1.58 -5.75
C GLU A 323 24.16 -1.04 -6.38
N VAL A 324 24.69 -1.66 -7.42
CA VAL A 324 25.86 -1.15 -8.16
C VAL A 324 25.54 0.22 -8.76
N GLU A 325 24.38 0.38 -9.38
CA GLU A 325 23.94 1.64 -9.95
C GLU A 325 23.77 2.73 -8.87
N ARG A 326 23.19 2.36 -7.72
CA ARG A 326 23.03 3.26 -6.58
C ARG A 326 24.38 3.74 -6.06
N ARG A 327 25.35 2.84 -5.87
CA ARG A 327 26.72 3.19 -5.44
C ARG A 327 27.46 4.03 -6.47
N LYS A 328 27.28 3.76 -7.75
CA LYS A 328 27.85 4.58 -8.82
C LYS A 328 27.34 6.01 -8.76
N ARG A 329 26.02 6.18 -8.62
CA ARG A 329 25.42 7.52 -8.46
C ARG A 329 25.97 8.26 -7.25
N LYS A 330 26.09 7.59 -6.10
CA LYS A 330 26.69 8.20 -4.90
C LYS A 330 28.10 8.71 -5.13
N ARG A 331 28.98 7.96 -5.83
CA ARG A 331 30.35 8.40 -6.14
C ARG A 331 30.42 9.62 -7.04
N LEU A 332 29.37 9.88 -7.83
CA LEU A 332 29.30 11.07 -8.69
C LEU A 332 28.79 12.31 -7.95
N LEU A 333 28.25 12.13 -6.76
CA LEU A 333 27.63 13.17 -5.94
C LEU A 333 28.49 13.61 -4.76
N TYR A 334 29.48 12.82 -4.41
CA TYR A 334 30.39 12.99 -3.27
C TYR A 334 31.85 12.81 -3.68
#